data_a172853be5e6f77e755dc86090a85a9c
#
_entry.id   a172853be5e6f77e755dc86090a85a9c
#
_cell.length_a   1.000
_cell.length_b   1.000
_cell.length_c   1.000
_cell.angle_alpha   90.00
_cell.angle_beta   90.00
_cell.angle_gamma   90.00
#
_symmetry.space_group_name_H-M   'P 1'
#
loop_
_entity.id
_entity.type
_entity.pdbx_description
1 polymer ?
#
loop_
_entity_poly.entity_id
_entity_poly.type
_entity_poly.pdbx_seq_one_letter_code
_entity_poly.pdbx_strand_id
1 'polypeptide(L)'
;NNFDHKIIHTGQNYDYELYQTFFNELKIRKPDLFLNCAKSTAIETIAQIMVEFEKYINRNKPDAIFVLGDRFEIFAAASSAIIAGIPIAHLHGGEITSGSLDDTLRHCITKMADLHFTAAEIYRQRVIQMGENPDKVWCVGGFGVDAALGVELLEPEELQTQLGMSLEGNVLLITFHPETGKLVSSVEKQMSELLSALKVVDAQLIFTMPNADVGGRVLFKMVRS
;
A
#
# COMPACT_ATOMS: atom_id res chain seq x y z
N ASN A 1 -10.04 7.92 23.19
CA ASN A 1 -9.48 6.72 22.52
C ASN A 1 -9.58 5.56 23.50
N ASN A 2 -10.25 4.48 23.09
CA ASN A 2 -10.44 3.29 23.94
C ASN A 2 -9.32 2.26 23.75
N PHE A 3 -8.29 2.57 22.92
CA PHE A 3 -7.20 1.67 22.60
C PHE A 3 -5.84 2.35 22.78
N ASP A 4 -4.90 1.64 23.39
CA ASP A 4 -3.48 1.99 23.34
C ASP A 4 -2.87 1.35 22.09
N HIS A 5 -2.74 2.09 20.98
CA HIS A 5 -2.22 1.57 19.75
C HIS A 5 -0.77 1.99 19.52
N LYS A 6 0.02 1.07 18.97
CA LYS A 6 1.42 1.29 18.59
C LYS A 6 1.57 1.13 17.09
N ILE A 7 2.31 2.04 16.47
CA ILE A 7 2.67 1.96 15.06
C ILE A 7 4.08 1.36 14.97
N ILE A 8 4.18 0.21 14.31
CA ILE A 8 5.44 -0.48 14.06
C ILE A 8 5.76 -0.36 12.57
N HIS A 9 6.92 0.21 12.25
CA HIS A 9 7.37 0.38 10.88
C HIS A 9 8.48 -0.62 10.55
N THR A 10 8.34 -1.40 9.49
CA THR A 10 9.29 -2.44 9.10
C THR A 10 10.59 -1.88 8.52
N GLY A 11 10.57 -0.64 8.03
CA GLY A 11 11.75 0.03 7.47
C GLY A 11 11.92 -0.18 5.96
N GLN A 12 10.84 -0.36 5.20
CA GLN A 12 10.91 -0.66 3.78
C GLN A 12 11.28 0.55 2.90
N ASN A 13 10.67 1.70 3.14
CA ASN A 13 10.91 2.91 2.34
C ASN A 13 11.80 3.88 3.10
N TYR A 14 13.01 4.12 2.60
CA TYR A 14 13.97 5.05 3.19
C TYR A 14 13.99 6.41 2.51
N ASP A 15 13.50 6.50 1.27
CA ASP A 15 13.46 7.76 0.53
C ASP A 15 12.45 8.70 1.18
N TYR A 16 12.87 9.94 1.43
CA TYR A 16 12.06 10.98 2.06
C TYR A 16 10.69 11.13 1.39
N GLU A 17 10.67 11.12 0.06
CA GLU A 17 9.47 11.29 -0.78
C GLU A 17 8.48 10.11 -0.67
N LEU A 18 8.98 8.90 -0.33
CA LEU A 18 8.16 7.70 -0.20
C LEU A 18 7.76 7.36 1.24
N TYR A 19 8.25 8.13 2.20
CA TYR A 19 8.03 7.86 3.62
C TYR A 19 7.65 9.12 4.40
N GLN A 20 8.59 10.04 4.59
CA GLN A 20 8.43 11.14 5.55
C GLN A 20 7.43 12.20 5.09
N THR A 21 7.32 12.43 3.78
CA THR A 21 6.31 13.31 3.20
C THR A 21 4.91 12.87 3.58
N PHE A 22 4.60 11.57 3.43
CA PHE A 22 3.27 11.05 3.78
C PHE A 22 2.94 11.22 5.28
N PHE A 23 3.90 10.96 6.17
CA PHE A 23 3.68 11.18 7.60
C PHE A 23 3.38 12.65 7.93
N ASN A 24 4.09 13.56 7.28
CA ASN A 24 3.94 15.00 7.51
C ASN A 24 2.62 15.53 6.93
N GLU A 25 2.33 15.23 5.66
CA GLU A 25 1.17 15.77 4.94
C GLU A 25 -0.15 15.16 5.44
N LEU A 26 -0.18 13.87 5.71
CA LEU A 26 -1.34 13.19 6.28
C LEU A 26 -1.45 13.35 7.80
N LYS A 27 -0.54 14.12 8.42
CA LYS A 27 -0.49 14.35 9.88
C LYS A 27 -0.50 13.04 10.70
N ILE A 28 0.12 11.99 10.16
CA ILE A 28 0.25 10.72 10.84
C ILE A 28 1.32 10.83 11.93
N ARG A 29 1.01 10.38 13.14
CA ARG A 29 2.00 10.36 14.20
C ARG A 29 3.19 9.46 13.86
N LYS A 30 4.37 9.80 14.37
CA LYS A 30 5.58 8.99 14.16
C LYS A 30 5.36 7.55 14.68
N PRO A 31 5.93 6.55 14.00
CA PRO A 31 5.97 5.18 14.51
C PRO A 31 6.61 5.10 15.90
N ASP A 32 6.05 4.24 16.74
CA ASP A 32 6.59 3.97 18.08
C ASP A 32 7.88 3.15 18.00
N LEU A 33 8.01 2.34 16.95
CA LEU A 33 9.18 1.51 16.71
C LEU A 33 9.47 1.38 15.21
N PHE A 34 10.76 1.50 14.87
CA PHE A 34 11.30 1.16 13.55
C PHE A 34 12.11 -0.14 13.68
N LEU A 35 11.72 -1.18 12.95
CA LEU A 35 12.43 -2.46 12.95
C LEU A 35 13.68 -2.44 12.06
N ASN A 36 13.72 -1.56 11.04
CA ASN A 36 14.84 -1.41 10.10
C ASN A 36 15.27 -2.75 9.46
N CYS A 37 14.29 -3.50 8.97
CA CYS A 37 14.47 -4.87 8.51
C CYS A 37 14.80 -5.00 7.03
N ALA A 38 14.82 -3.92 6.23
CA ALA A 38 15.10 -4.01 4.81
C ALA A 38 16.49 -4.60 4.54
N LYS A 39 16.56 -5.56 3.63
CA LYS A 39 17.76 -6.29 3.19
C LYS A 39 17.84 -6.29 1.66
N SER A 40 18.86 -6.96 1.13
CA SER A 40 19.11 -7.04 -0.30
C SER A 40 18.07 -7.87 -1.06
N THR A 41 17.43 -8.82 -0.40
CA THR A 41 16.39 -9.67 -0.98
C THR A 41 15.10 -9.62 -0.15
N ALA A 42 13.97 -9.91 -0.79
CA ALA A 42 12.68 -10.02 -0.12
C ALA A 42 12.71 -11.12 0.96
N ILE A 43 13.35 -12.25 0.68
CA ILE A 43 13.45 -13.38 1.62
C ILE A 43 14.23 -12.99 2.89
N GLU A 44 15.36 -12.32 2.74
CA GLU A 44 16.15 -11.83 3.88
C GLU A 44 15.37 -10.80 4.70
N THR A 45 14.61 -9.92 4.01
CA THR A 45 13.75 -8.93 4.66
C THR A 45 12.63 -9.62 5.44
N ILE A 46 11.93 -10.59 4.86
CA ILE A 46 10.90 -11.41 5.53
C ILE A 46 11.48 -12.05 6.79
N ALA A 47 12.61 -12.76 6.66
CA ALA A 47 13.24 -13.44 7.78
C ALA A 47 13.61 -12.46 8.91
N GLN A 48 14.18 -11.29 8.57
CA GLN A 48 14.55 -10.27 9.55
C GLN A 48 13.32 -9.68 10.25
N ILE A 49 12.22 -9.41 9.51
CA ILE A 49 10.97 -8.92 10.10
C ILE A 49 10.42 -9.96 11.08
N MET A 50 10.37 -11.24 10.70
CA MET A 50 9.88 -12.29 11.57
C MET A 50 10.63 -12.33 12.90
N VAL A 51 11.95 -12.28 12.86
CA VAL A 51 12.80 -12.31 14.07
C VAL A 51 12.63 -11.05 14.94
N GLU A 52 12.67 -9.87 14.33
CA GLU A 52 12.56 -8.62 15.10
C GLU A 52 11.14 -8.38 15.63
N PHE A 53 10.12 -8.75 14.86
CA PHE A 53 8.74 -8.62 15.28
C PHE A 53 8.37 -9.62 16.38
N GLU A 54 8.89 -10.85 16.35
CA GLU A 54 8.78 -11.79 17.47
C GLU A 54 9.34 -11.22 18.78
N LYS A 55 10.55 -10.61 18.73
CA LYS A 55 11.12 -9.94 19.91
C LYS A 55 10.22 -8.85 20.45
N TYR A 56 9.57 -8.07 19.55
CA TYR A 56 8.61 -7.04 19.94
C TYR A 56 7.38 -7.65 20.61
N ILE A 57 6.76 -8.65 20.00
CA ILE A 57 5.57 -9.34 20.52
C ILE A 57 5.84 -9.92 21.92
N ASN A 58 6.96 -10.60 22.09
CA ASN A 58 7.32 -11.23 23.37
C ASN A 58 7.49 -10.24 24.51
N ARG A 59 7.97 -9.03 24.20
CA ARG A 59 8.16 -7.96 25.21
C ARG A 59 6.88 -7.19 25.52
N ASN A 60 6.07 -6.91 24.52
CA ASN A 60 4.94 -5.97 24.63
C ASN A 60 3.58 -6.67 24.74
N LYS A 61 3.48 -7.94 24.31
CA LYS A 61 2.27 -8.79 24.39
C LYS A 61 1.01 -8.05 23.94
N PRO A 62 0.93 -7.58 22.68
CA PRO A 62 -0.24 -6.88 22.19
C PRO A 62 -1.48 -7.82 22.22
N ASP A 63 -2.65 -7.26 22.49
CA ASP A 63 -3.91 -8.02 22.48
C ASP A 63 -4.33 -8.42 21.07
N ALA A 64 -3.95 -7.65 20.06
CA ALA A 64 -4.16 -7.94 18.64
C ALA A 64 -3.18 -7.13 17.77
N ILE A 65 -3.00 -7.57 16.53
CA ILE A 65 -2.34 -6.76 15.50
C ILE A 65 -3.32 -6.40 14.38
N PHE A 66 -3.17 -5.20 13.83
CA PHE A 66 -3.84 -4.75 12.62
C PHE A 66 -2.86 -4.77 11.47
N VAL A 67 -3.24 -5.44 10.37
CA VAL A 67 -2.42 -5.54 9.16
C VAL A 67 -3.25 -5.14 7.95
N LEU A 68 -2.64 -4.37 7.04
CA LEU A 68 -3.29 -3.88 5.83
C LEU A 68 -2.65 -4.50 4.59
N GLY A 69 -3.49 -5.05 3.70
CA GLY A 69 -3.09 -5.45 2.35
C GLY A 69 -2.31 -6.76 2.30
N ASP A 70 -1.27 -6.79 1.49
CA ASP A 70 -0.78 -8.00 0.85
C ASP A 70 0.74 -8.07 0.68
N ARG A 71 1.45 -7.05 1.11
CA ARG A 71 2.90 -7.01 0.93
C ARG A 71 3.60 -8.07 1.76
N PHE A 72 4.75 -8.52 1.27
CA PHE A 72 5.54 -9.57 1.96
C PHE A 72 5.99 -9.17 3.37
N GLU A 73 6.12 -7.87 3.67
CA GLU A 73 6.41 -7.40 5.02
C GLU A 73 5.24 -7.66 5.98
N ILE A 74 4.01 -7.48 5.49
CA ILE A 74 2.79 -7.75 6.24
C ILE A 74 2.61 -9.25 6.45
N PHE A 75 2.91 -10.05 5.42
CA PHE A 75 2.94 -11.52 5.53
C PHE A 75 3.93 -11.98 6.63
N ALA A 76 5.11 -11.38 6.69
CA ALA A 76 6.12 -11.70 7.72
C ALA A 76 5.60 -11.38 9.14
N ALA A 77 4.99 -10.21 9.32
CA ALA A 77 4.41 -9.80 10.60
C ALA A 77 3.24 -10.71 11.00
N ALA A 78 2.32 -11.01 10.09
CA ALA A 78 1.19 -11.91 10.32
C ALA A 78 1.65 -13.33 10.67
N SER A 79 2.68 -13.85 9.98
CA SER A 79 3.27 -15.16 10.28
C SER A 79 3.86 -15.22 11.70
N SER A 80 4.52 -14.17 12.15
CA SER A 80 5.04 -14.10 13.51
C SER A 80 3.92 -14.03 14.55
N ALA A 81 2.86 -13.27 14.26
CA ALA A 81 1.74 -13.09 15.17
C ALA A 81 0.93 -14.39 15.37
N ILE A 82 0.61 -15.11 14.30
CA ILE A 82 -0.13 -16.39 14.41
C ILE A 82 0.66 -17.44 15.19
N ILE A 83 1.99 -17.51 14.99
CA ILE A 83 2.86 -18.43 15.73
C ILE A 83 2.90 -18.06 17.22
N ALA A 84 2.88 -16.77 17.54
CA ALA A 84 2.86 -16.27 18.90
C ALA A 84 1.45 -16.32 19.55
N GLY A 85 0.40 -16.73 18.82
CA GLY A 85 -0.98 -16.78 19.31
C GLY A 85 -1.61 -15.39 19.51
N ILE A 86 -1.15 -14.37 18.79
CA ILE A 86 -1.70 -13.01 18.82
C ILE A 86 -2.77 -12.90 17.73
N PRO A 87 -4.01 -12.48 18.09
CA PRO A 87 -5.09 -12.26 17.13
C PRO A 87 -4.72 -11.24 16.05
N ILE A 88 -5.15 -11.53 14.82
CA ILE A 88 -4.85 -10.70 13.64
C ILE A 88 -6.14 -10.14 13.07
N ALA A 89 -6.19 -8.81 12.90
CA ALA A 89 -7.22 -8.11 12.13
C ALA A 89 -6.65 -7.73 10.76
N HIS A 90 -7.18 -8.35 9.70
CA HIS A 90 -6.74 -8.12 8.33
C HIS A 90 -7.68 -7.18 7.59
N LEU A 91 -7.10 -6.09 7.08
CA LEU A 91 -7.77 -5.06 6.31
C LEU A 91 -7.47 -5.27 4.82
N HIS A 92 -8.48 -5.04 3.96
CA HIS A 92 -8.40 -5.24 2.50
C HIS A 92 -8.13 -6.69 2.07
N GLY A 93 -8.56 -7.68 2.87
CA GLY A 93 -8.60 -9.08 2.45
C GLY A 93 -9.62 -9.32 1.34
N GLY A 94 -9.42 -10.39 0.56
CA GLY A 94 -10.37 -10.85 -0.46
C GLY A 94 -10.31 -10.12 -1.81
N GLU A 95 -9.48 -9.09 -1.96
CA GLU A 95 -9.22 -8.46 -3.26
C GLU A 95 -8.43 -9.40 -4.18
N ILE A 96 -8.45 -9.14 -5.49
CA ILE A 96 -7.69 -9.91 -6.49
C ILE A 96 -6.76 -8.99 -7.25
N THR A 97 -5.51 -9.42 -7.40
CA THR A 97 -4.51 -8.81 -8.27
C THR A 97 -3.91 -9.92 -9.14
N SER A 98 -4.62 -10.27 -10.20
CA SER A 98 -4.28 -11.43 -11.06
C SER A 98 -2.83 -11.37 -11.53
N GLY A 99 -2.10 -12.47 -11.35
CA GLY A 99 -0.71 -12.61 -11.80
C GLY A 99 0.33 -12.01 -10.87
N SER A 100 -0.06 -11.34 -9.80
CA SER A 100 0.87 -10.82 -8.78
C SER A 100 1.14 -11.83 -7.67
N LEU A 101 2.37 -11.82 -7.14
CA LEU A 101 2.72 -12.54 -5.92
C LEU A 101 1.88 -12.04 -4.73
N ASP A 102 1.59 -10.74 -4.70
CA ASP A 102 0.82 -10.10 -3.63
C ASP A 102 -0.58 -10.70 -3.48
N ASP A 103 -1.20 -11.15 -4.59
CA ASP A 103 -2.49 -11.83 -4.56
C ASP A 103 -2.45 -13.09 -3.68
N THR A 104 -1.42 -13.91 -3.87
CA THR A 104 -1.20 -15.11 -3.07
C THR A 104 -0.94 -14.76 -1.60
N LEU A 105 -0.08 -13.77 -1.35
CA LEU A 105 0.25 -13.34 0.01
C LEU A 105 -0.97 -12.78 0.73
N ARG A 106 -1.82 -11.99 0.05
CA ARG A 106 -3.08 -11.48 0.60
C ARG A 106 -3.97 -12.61 1.11
N HIS A 107 -4.14 -13.64 0.31
CA HIS A 107 -4.96 -14.79 0.70
C HIS A 107 -4.33 -15.60 1.84
N CYS A 108 -3.01 -15.74 1.88
CA CYS A 108 -2.31 -16.33 3.02
C CYS A 108 -2.54 -15.51 4.30
N ILE A 109 -2.43 -14.18 4.25
CA ILE A 109 -2.68 -13.30 5.39
C ILE A 109 -4.14 -13.41 5.83
N THR A 110 -5.09 -13.42 4.89
CA THR A 110 -6.51 -13.66 5.20
C THR A 110 -6.70 -14.96 5.99
N LYS A 111 -6.05 -16.05 5.58
CA LYS A 111 -6.14 -17.35 6.29
C LYS A 111 -5.46 -17.39 7.65
N MET A 112 -4.55 -16.49 7.93
CA MET A 112 -3.92 -16.34 9.24
C MET A 112 -4.72 -15.43 10.19
N ALA A 113 -5.67 -14.66 9.67
CA ALA A 113 -6.38 -13.63 10.43
C ALA A 113 -7.63 -14.17 11.13
N ASP A 114 -7.98 -13.52 12.25
CA ASP A 114 -9.18 -13.80 13.05
C ASP A 114 -10.34 -12.88 12.74
N LEU A 115 -10.04 -11.65 12.29
CA LEU A 115 -11.01 -10.61 11.99
C LEU A 115 -10.71 -10.02 10.61
N HIS A 116 -11.74 -9.78 9.81
CA HIS A 116 -11.59 -9.36 8.42
C HIS A 116 -12.39 -8.09 8.12
N PHE A 117 -11.72 -7.08 7.61
CA PHE A 117 -12.31 -5.80 7.22
C PHE A 117 -12.09 -5.58 5.72
N THR A 118 -13.12 -5.82 4.92
CA THR A 118 -13.03 -5.79 3.46
C THR A 118 -13.52 -4.47 2.88
N ALA A 119 -12.98 -4.08 1.72
CA ALA A 119 -13.31 -2.81 1.07
C ALA A 119 -14.63 -2.86 0.29
N ALA A 120 -15.12 -4.05 -0.10
CA ALA A 120 -16.37 -4.20 -0.84
C ALA A 120 -17.05 -5.53 -0.53
N GLU A 121 -18.36 -5.61 -0.77
CA GLU A 121 -19.14 -6.81 -0.48
C GLU A 121 -18.67 -8.02 -1.30
N ILE A 122 -18.23 -7.85 -2.52
CA ILE A 122 -17.67 -8.95 -3.33
C ILE A 122 -16.41 -9.54 -2.69
N TYR A 123 -15.60 -8.75 -2.02
CA TYR A 123 -14.42 -9.20 -1.30
C TYR A 123 -14.79 -9.89 0.01
N ARG A 124 -15.82 -9.37 0.70
CA ARG A 124 -16.39 -10.03 1.88
C ARG A 124 -16.87 -11.45 1.55
N GLN A 125 -17.64 -11.60 0.49
CA GLN A 125 -18.12 -12.90 0.04
C GLN A 125 -16.97 -13.86 -0.29
N ARG A 126 -15.92 -13.38 -0.92
CA ARG A 126 -14.73 -14.19 -1.24
C ARG A 126 -14.01 -14.65 0.03
N VAL A 127 -13.81 -13.79 1.02
CA VAL A 127 -13.22 -14.15 2.30
C VAL A 127 -14.06 -15.25 2.99
N ILE A 128 -15.39 -15.15 2.98
CA ILE A 128 -16.28 -16.19 3.50
C ILE A 128 -16.13 -17.49 2.70
N GLN A 129 -16.05 -17.41 1.37
CA GLN A 129 -15.83 -18.60 0.51
C GLN A 129 -14.48 -19.27 0.76
N MET A 130 -13.47 -18.53 1.24
CA MET A 130 -12.19 -19.10 1.68
C MET A 130 -12.31 -19.86 3.01
N GLY A 131 -13.49 -19.91 3.62
CA GLY A 131 -13.79 -20.66 4.84
C GLY A 131 -13.72 -19.83 6.11
N GLU A 132 -13.73 -18.48 6.03
CA GLU A 132 -13.77 -17.63 7.20
C GLU A 132 -15.20 -17.51 7.76
N ASN A 133 -15.31 -17.35 9.09
CA ASN A 133 -16.59 -17.21 9.77
C ASN A 133 -17.27 -15.88 9.34
N PRO A 134 -18.50 -15.92 8.75
CA PRO A 134 -19.21 -14.72 8.31
C PRO A 134 -19.40 -13.66 9.39
N ASP A 135 -19.53 -14.05 10.66
CA ASP A 135 -19.69 -13.13 11.79
C ASP A 135 -18.41 -12.36 12.13
N LYS A 136 -17.29 -12.75 11.55
CA LYS A 136 -15.98 -12.11 11.70
C LYS A 136 -15.51 -11.39 10.43
N VAL A 137 -16.37 -11.23 9.44
CA VAL A 137 -16.05 -10.58 8.17
C VAL A 137 -16.99 -9.40 7.95
N TRP A 138 -16.45 -8.19 7.97
CA TRP A 138 -17.20 -6.94 7.77
C TRP A 138 -16.78 -6.24 6.48
N CYS A 139 -17.77 -5.73 5.73
CA CYS A 139 -17.53 -4.80 4.64
C CYS A 139 -17.55 -3.38 5.22
N VAL A 140 -16.40 -2.73 5.25
CA VAL A 140 -16.22 -1.41 5.89
C VAL A 140 -15.90 -0.29 4.89
N GLY A 141 -15.72 -0.63 3.61
CA GLY A 141 -15.29 0.34 2.60
C GLY A 141 -13.77 0.46 2.48
N GLY A 142 -13.33 1.22 1.51
CA GLY A 142 -11.90 1.50 1.30
C GLY A 142 -11.42 2.68 2.13
N PHE A 143 -10.39 2.51 2.92
CA PHE A 143 -9.86 3.57 3.81
C PHE A 143 -9.38 4.81 3.07
N GLY A 144 -8.95 4.68 1.81
CA GLY A 144 -8.59 5.83 0.97
C GLY A 144 -9.76 6.78 0.71
N VAL A 145 -10.99 6.27 0.69
CA VAL A 145 -12.20 7.10 0.54
C VAL A 145 -12.44 7.94 1.77
N ASP A 146 -12.35 7.34 2.95
CA ASP A 146 -12.50 8.07 4.22
C ASP A 146 -11.42 9.14 4.37
N ALA A 147 -10.19 8.81 4.01
CA ALA A 147 -9.08 9.76 4.00
C ALA A 147 -9.35 10.93 3.04
N ALA A 148 -9.80 10.64 1.82
CA ALA A 148 -10.11 11.67 0.82
C ALA A 148 -11.26 12.58 1.23
N LEU A 149 -12.29 12.04 1.89
CA LEU A 149 -13.43 12.81 2.41
C LEU A 149 -13.08 13.63 3.65
N GLY A 150 -12.07 13.22 4.41
CA GLY A 150 -11.62 13.89 5.64
C GLY A 150 -10.55 14.96 5.44
N VAL A 151 -9.99 15.09 4.23
CA VAL A 151 -8.97 16.09 3.93
C VAL A 151 -9.62 17.45 3.63
N GLU A 152 -9.10 18.50 4.25
CA GLU A 152 -9.42 19.87 3.87
C GLU A 152 -8.73 20.18 2.54
N LEU A 153 -9.53 20.39 1.50
CA LEU A 153 -9.02 20.65 0.15
C LEU A 153 -8.49 22.08 0.07
N LEU A 154 -7.40 22.24 -0.69
CA LEU A 154 -6.89 23.57 -1.02
C LEU A 154 -7.83 24.28 -2.00
N GLU A 155 -7.93 25.60 -1.88
CA GLU A 155 -8.58 26.40 -2.91
C GLU A 155 -7.78 26.34 -4.23
N PRO A 156 -8.44 26.47 -5.40
CA PRO A 156 -7.77 26.32 -6.69
C PRO A 156 -6.54 27.22 -6.88
N GLU A 157 -6.59 28.44 -6.40
CA GLU A 157 -5.49 29.42 -6.50
C GLU A 157 -4.29 29.00 -5.63
N GLU A 158 -4.56 28.46 -4.45
CA GLU A 158 -3.52 27.95 -3.57
C GLU A 158 -2.86 26.70 -4.15
N LEU A 159 -3.67 25.79 -4.71
CA LEU A 159 -3.18 24.59 -5.38
C LEU A 159 -2.29 24.93 -6.58
N GLN A 160 -2.70 25.90 -7.44
CA GLN A 160 -1.90 26.39 -8.56
C GLN A 160 -0.56 26.99 -8.08
N THR A 161 -0.60 27.74 -6.99
CA THR A 161 0.61 28.32 -6.39
C THR A 161 1.58 27.24 -5.91
N GLN A 162 1.08 26.22 -5.24
CA GLN A 162 1.90 25.11 -4.74
C GLN A 162 2.48 24.24 -5.86
N LEU A 163 1.70 24.00 -6.91
CA LEU A 163 2.14 23.26 -8.09
C LEU A 163 3.08 24.08 -8.99
N GLY A 164 3.08 25.41 -8.86
CA GLY A 164 3.85 26.30 -9.73
C GLY A 164 3.34 26.33 -11.18
N MET A 165 2.05 26.01 -11.39
CA MET A 165 1.43 25.95 -12.73
C MET A 165 -0.03 26.37 -12.68
N SER A 166 -0.54 26.93 -13.79
CA SER A 166 -1.98 27.16 -13.96
C SER A 166 -2.73 25.84 -14.17
N LEU A 167 -3.93 25.75 -13.62
CA LEU A 167 -4.86 24.63 -13.85
C LEU A 167 -6.04 25.04 -14.75
N GLU A 168 -5.85 26.08 -15.56
CA GLU A 168 -6.86 26.53 -16.54
C GLU A 168 -6.93 25.57 -17.73
N GLY A 169 -8.13 25.39 -18.28
CA GLY A 169 -8.39 24.52 -19.42
C GLY A 169 -8.49 23.04 -19.03
N ASN A 170 -8.13 22.17 -19.96
CA ASN A 170 -8.14 20.72 -19.72
C ASN A 170 -6.87 20.31 -18.98
N VAL A 171 -7.01 19.66 -17.83
CA VAL A 171 -5.90 19.12 -17.04
C VAL A 171 -6.10 17.62 -16.83
N LEU A 172 -5.10 16.83 -17.14
CA LEU A 172 -5.09 15.39 -16.88
C LEU A 172 -4.07 15.05 -15.80
N LEU A 173 -4.55 14.50 -14.71
CA LEU A 173 -3.71 13.86 -13.70
C LEU A 173 -3.49 12.40 -14.08
N ILE A 174 -2.25 12.01 -14.29
CA ILE A 174 -1.86 10.70 -14.80
C ILE A 174 -1.04 9.96 -13.75
N THR A 175 -1.55 8.81 -13.33
CA THR A 175 -0.81 7.84 -12.52
C THR A 175 -0.66 6.57 -13.34
N PHE A 176 0.58 6.13 -13.55
CA PHE A 176 0.85 4.94 -14.35
C PHE A 176 1.77 3.98 -13.59
N HIS A 177 1.29 2.75 -13.41
CA HIS A 177 2.04 1.62 -12.88
C HIS A 177 2.13 0.55 -13.97
N PRO A 178 3.35 0.17 -14.43
CA PRO A 178 3.50 -0.81 -15.49
C PRO A 178 3.12 -2.20 -14.97
N GLU A 179 2.57 -3.01 -15.85
CA GLU A 179 2.39 -4.42 -15.58
C GLU A 179 3.74 -5.14 -15.63
N THR A 180 4.05 -5.95 -14.61
CA THR A 180 5.36 -6.59 -14.41
C THR A 180 5.35 -8.12 -14.63
N GLY A 181 4.28 -8.67 -15.19
CA GLY A 181 4.15 -10.11 -15.46
C GLY A 181 5.13 -10.64 -16.52
N LYS A 182 5.45 -11.93 -16.46
CA LYS A 182 6.43 -12.59 -17.38
C LYS A 182 6.04 -12.56 -18.87
N LEU A 183 4.77 -12.33 -19.19
CA LEU A 183 4.24 -12.34 -20.55
C LEU A 183 3.92 -10.95 -21.11
N VAL A 184 4.32 -9.92 -20.41
CA VAL A 184 3.95 -8.53 -20.71
C VAL A 184 5.08 -7.83 -21.47
N SER A 185 4.73 -6.80 -22.24
CA SER A 185 5.69 -5.93 -22.90
C SER A 185 6.57 -5.19 -21.87
N SER A 186 7.77 -4.77 -22.32
CA SER A 186 8.68 -4.03 -21.42
C SER A 186 8.05 -2.74 -20.89
N VAL A 187 8.51 -2.29 -19.72
CA VAL A 187 8.06 -1.04 -19.09
C VAL A 187 8.19 0.15 -20.04
N GLU A 188 9.32 0.20 -20.80
CA GLU A 188 9.58 1.25 -21.79
C GLU A 188 8.52 1.25 -22.89
N LYS A 189 8.13 0.07 -23.39
CA LYS A 189 7.13 -0.05 -24.44
C LYS A 189 5.75 0.41 -23.95
N GLN A 190 5.34 -0.06 -22.77
CA GLN A 190 4.07 0.34 -22.16
C GLN A 190 4.00 1.87 -21.97
N MET A 191 5.06 2.48 -21.44
CA MET A 191 5.13 3.93 -21.25
C MET A 191 5.16 4.69 -22.57
N SER A 192 5.90 4.20 -23.58
CA SER A 192 5.95 4.82 -24.90
C SER A 192 4.58 4.83 -25.59
N GLU A 193 3.80 3.79 -25.44
CA GLU A 193 2.42 3.72 -25.97
C GLU A 193 1.51 4.75 -25.27
N LEU A 194 1.58 4.86 -23.94
CA LEU A 194 0.86 5.88 -23.19
C LEU A 194 1.25 7.29 -23.62
N LEU A 195 2.54 7.61 -23.67
CA LEU A 195 3.03 8.93 -24.09
C LEU A 195 2.62 9.24 -25.53
N SER A 196 2.61 8.25 -26.43
CA SER A 196 2.15 8.43 -27.81
C SER A 196 0.68 8.76 -27.89
N ALA A 197 -0.16 8.13 -27.06
CA ALA A 197 -1.58 8.44 -26.98
C ALA A 197 -1.84 9.84 -26.39
N LEU A 198 -1.03 10.27 -25.43
CA LEU A 198 -1.17 11.59 -24.79
C LEU A 198 -0.76 12.75 -25.69
N LYS A 199 0.13 12.53 -26.69
CA LYS A 199 0.58 13.58 -27.62
C LYS A 199 -0.53 14.22 -28.44
N VAL A 200 -1.64 13.53 -28.66
CA VAL A 200 -2.79 14.03 -29.43
C VAL A 200 -3.87 14.67 -28.55
N VAL A 201 -3.66 14.71 -27.24
CA VAL A 201 -4.62 15.26 -26.29
C VAL A 201 -4.27 16.74 -26.04
N ASP A 202 -5.21 17.62 -26.26
CA ASP A 202 -5.09 19.05 -25.95
C ASP A 202 -5.40 19.28 -24.46
N ALA A 203 -4.40 19.04 -23.61
CA ALA A 203 -4.51 19.20 -22.17
C ALA A 203 -3.13 19.42 -21.54
N GLN A 204 -3.12 20.04 -20.37
CA GLN A 204 -1.96 20.02 -19.48
C GLN A 204 -1.84 18.62 -18.84
N LEU A 205 -0.63 18.07 -18.78
CA LEU A 205 -0.39 16.74 -18.24
C LEU A 205 0.36 16.84 -16.92
N ILE A 206 -0.21 16.31 -15.87
CA ILE A 206 0.42 16.19 -14.56
C ILE A 206 0.67 14.70 -14.29
N PHE A 207 1.93 14.30 -14.20
CA PHE A 207 2.30 12.94 -13.85
C PHE A 207 2.61 12.83 -12.37
N THR A 208 1.96 11.88 -11.68
CA THR A 208 2.46 11.43 -10.39
C THR A 208 3.75 10.64 -10.59
N MET A 209 4.70 10.83 -9.69
CA MET A 209 5.98 10.13 -9.81
C MET A 209 5.80 8.63 -9.52
N PRO A 210 6.51 7.76 -10.26
CA PRO A 210 6.47 6.33 -10.01
C PRO A 210 7.06 5.99 -8.64
N ASN A 211 6.52 4.94 -8.03
CA ASN A 211 7.07 4.39 -6.79
C ASN A 211 8.40 3.64 -7.03
N ALA A 212 8.97 3.06 -5.95
CA ALA A 212 10.25 2.35 -5.99
C ALA A 212 10.16 0.91 -6.58
N ASP A 213 9.02 0.53 -7.16
CA ASP A 213 8.83 -0.80 -7.73
C ASP A 213 9.69 -1.03 -8.98
N VAL A 214 9.73 -2.29 -9.42
CA VAL A 214 10.49 -2.70 -10.62
C VAL A 214 10.08 -1.85 -11.82
N GLY A 215 11.07 -1.19 -12.46
CA GLY A 215 10.83 -0.29 -13.60
C GLY A 215 10.57 1.17 -13.22
N GLY A 216 10.35 1.53 -11.98
CA GLY A 216 10.08 2.91 -11.56
C GLY A 216 11.15 3.91 -11.99
N ARG A 217 12.44 3.54 -11.93
CA ARG A 217 13.55 4.39 -12.39
C ARG A 217 13.53 4.66 -13.90
N VAL A 218 13.04 3.72 -14.68
CA VAL A 218 12.89 3.85 -16.14
C VAL A 218 11.76 4.84 -16.43
N LEU A 219 10.60 4.65 -15.80
CA LEU A 219 9.45 5.55 -15.91
C LEU A 219 9.82 6.98 -15.53
N PHE A 220 10.52 7.16 -14.42
CA PHE A 220 10.98 8.48 -13.96
C PHE A 220 11.80 9.22 -15.05
N LYS A 221 12.72 8.52 -15.72
CA LYS A 221 13.50 9.10 -16.81
C LYS A 221 12.64 9.46 -18.01
N MET A 222 11.68 8.59 -18.37
CA MET A 222 10.81 8.79 -19.54
C MET A 222 9.78 9.93 -19.33
N VAL A 223 9.32 10.15 -18.12
CA VAL A 223 8.42 11.29 -17.82
C VAL A 223 9.15 12.62 -17.87
N ARG A 224 10.46 12.65 -17.56
CA ARG A 224 11.29 13.87 -17.57
C ARG A 224 11.92 14.21 -18.91
N SER A 225 11.91 13.29 -19.86
CA SER A 225 12.48 13.51 -21.21
C SER A 225 11.46 14.13 -22.16
#